data_e5893c67da9cb2647dd47e49f07c8127
#
_entry.id   e5893c67da9cb2647dd47e49f07c8127
#
_cell.length_a   1.000
_cell.length_b   1.000
_cell.length_c   1.000
_cell.angle_alpha   90.00
_cell.angle_beta   90.00
_cell.angle_gamma   90.00
#
_symmetry.space_group_name_H-M   'P 1'
#
loop_
_entity.id
_entity.type
_entity.pdbx_description
1 polymer ?
#
loop_
_entity_poly.entity_id
_entity_poly.type
_entity_poly.pdbx_seq_one_letter_code
_entity_poly.pdbx_strand_id
1 'polypeptide(L)'
;YIVEAVREIAGTDGTVGNAADVFIGNKGVRCINTANELAHYEFGAALASDCILKAMDHLDIGVKETELGADLQALGQKNSVVTIAAAGKRFEKANLYPMDKEVKPGDPISLTVGYRGGLSSRCGYAVRSAQELPEESRDYLEQVVKPYYHAMVVWLEEIRCGMSGGELYDLIEQVLPKEKYRWSLC
;
A
#
# COMPACT_ATOMS: atom_id res chain seq x y z
N TYR A 1 -11.51 -19.28 -20.88
CA TYR A 1 -10.66 -20.45 -20.64
C TYR A 1 -10.99 -21.16 -19.31
N ILE A 2 -10.78 -20.54 -18.12
CA ILE A 2 -11.04 -21.19 -16.82
C ILE A 2 -12.53 -21.52 -16.64
N VAL A 3 -13.43 -20.59 -16.96
CA VAL A 3 -14.89 -20.79 -16.85
C VAL A 3 -15.37 -21.91 -17.78
N GLU A 4 -14.80 -22.03 -18.94
CA GLU A 4 -15.11 -23.09 -19.91
C GLU A 4 -14.67 -24.47 -19.38
N ALA A 5 -13.44 -24.57 -18.88
CA ALA A 5 -12.95 -25.80 -18.25
C ALA A 5 -13.80 -26.22 -17.04
N VAL A 6 -14.22 -25.28 -16.21
CA VAL A 6 -15.11 -25.57 -15.07
C VAL A 6 -16.49 -26.05 -15.56
N ARG A 7 -17.05 -25.46 -16.61
CA ARG A 7 -18.32 -25.90 -17.21
C ARG A 7 -18.20 -27.30 -17.77
N GLU A 8 -17.12 -27.63 -18.44
CA GLU A 8 -16.85 -28.96 -18.96
C GLU A 8 -16.79 -30.02 -17.86
N ILE A 9 -16.13 -29.71 -16.74
CA ILE A 9 -16.06 -30.57 -15.56
C ILE A 9 -17.41 -30.72 -14.87
N ALA A 10 -18.18 -29.63 -14.78
CA ALA A 10 -19.53 -29.66 -14.15
C ALA A 10 -20.55 -30.46 -14.93
N GLY A 11 -20.31 -30.70 -16.22
CA GLY A 11 -21.22 -31.46 -17.09
C GLY A 11 -22.55 -30.75 -17.36
N THR A 12 -23.48 -31.47 -17.96
CA THR A 12 -24.80 -30.93 -18.36
C THR A 12 -25.73 -30.61 -17.20
N ASP A 13 -25.55 -31.28 -16.07
CA ASP A 13 -26.41 -31.14 -14.88
C ASP A 13 -25.85 -30.14 -13.86
N GLY A 14 -24.62 -29.62 -14.11
CA GLY A 14 -23.93 -28.68 -13.24
C GLY A 14 -24.21 -27.22 -13.63
N THR A 15 -24.48 -26.38 -12.63
CA THR A 15 -24.56 -24.93 -12.80
C THR A 15 -23.23 -24.28 -12.43
N VAL A 16 -22.67 -23.48 -13.35
CA VAL A 16 -21.44 -22.73 -13.12
C VAL A 16 -21.77 -21.24 -13.07
N GLY A 17 -21.59 -20.64 -11.91
CA GLY A 17 -21.87 -19.23 -11.67
C GLY A 17 -20.66 -18.48 -11.06
N ASN A 18 -20.74 -17.18 -10.99
CA ASN A 18 -19.78 -16.34 -10.26
C ASN A 18 -20.18 -16.31 -8.79
N ALA A 19 -19.27 -16.72 -7.90
CA ALA A 19 -19.51 -16.73 -6.45
C ALA A 19 -19.02 -15.43 -5.76
N ALA A 20 -18.75 -14.37 -6.52
CA ALA A 20 -18.25 -13.12 -5.97
C ALA A 20 -19.13 -12.61 -4.82
N ASP A 21 -20.44 -12.65 -4.95
CA ASP A 21 -21.39 -12.17 -3.93
C ASP A 21 -21.36 -12.97 -2.62
N VAL A 22 -20.84 -14.21 -2.65
CA VAL A 22 -20.62 -14.99 -1.43
C VAL A 22 -19.45 -14.43 -0.62
N PHE A 23 -18.46 -13.87 -1.29
CA PHE A 23 -17.23 -13.37 -0.66
C PHE A 23 -17.26 -11.86 -0.42
N ILE A 24 -17.68 -11.10 -1.42
CA ILE A 24 -17.66 -9.64 -1.45
C ILE A 24 -19.01 -9.11 -1.92
N GLY A 25 -19.72 -8.43 -1.13
CA GLY A 25 -21.05 -7.89 -1.39
C GLY A 25 -21.68 -7.54 -0.05
N ASN A 26 -22.87 -6.98 -0.05
CA ASN A 26 -23.52 -6.49 1.17
C ASN A 26 -23.60 -7.51 2.33
N LYS A 27 -23.49 -8.78 2.04
CA LYS A 27 -23.49 -9.89 3.00
C LYS A 27 -22.36 -10.89 2.75
N GLY A 28 -21.39 -10.52 1.96
CA GLY A 28 -20.23 -11.36 1.66
C GLY A 28 -19.45 -11.69 2.94
N VAL A 29 -18.99 -12.90 3.05
CA VAL A 29 -18.29 -13.39 4.27
C VAL A 29 -17.02 -12.62 4.59
N ARG A 30 -16.43 -11.89 3.61
CA ARG A 30 -15.27 -11.05 3.82
C ARG A 30 -15.61 -9.61 4.23
N CYS A 31 -16.86 -9.22 4.20
CA CYS A 31 -17.33 -7.88 4.56
C CYS A 31 -17.78 -7.77 6.01
N ILE A 32 -17.86 -8.91 6.73
CA ILE A 32 -18.24 -8.95 8.13
C ILE A 32 -17.11 -9.61 8.91
N ASN A 33 -16.52 -8.87 9.82
CA ASN A 33 -15.39 -9.33 10.62
C ASN A 33 -15.82 -9.61 12.05
N THR A 34 -15.28 -10.66 12.64
CA THR A 34 -15.39 -10.94 14.07
C THR A 34 -14.43 -10.06 14.88
N ALA A 35 -14.66 -9.95 16.18
CA ALA A 35 -13.74 -9.24 17.07
C ALA A 35 -12.31 -9.80 17.02
N ASN A 36 -12.17 -11.13 16.87
CA ASN A 36 -10.84 -11.77 16.77
C ASN A 36 -10.14 -11.41 15.44
N GLU A 37 -10.87 -11.30 14.34
CA GLU A 37 -10.32 -10.85 13.06
C GLU A 37 -9.88 -9.39 13.14
N LEU A 38 -10.69 -8.52 13.76
CA LEU A 38 -10.32 -7.11 13.95
C LEU A 38 -9.05 -6.97 14.80
N ALA A 39 -8.94 -7.70 15.91
CA ALA A 39 -7.74 -7.73 16.73
C ALA A 39 -6.50 -8.22 15.96
N HIS A 40 -6.69 -9.23 15.10
CA HIS A 40 -5.61 -9.73 14.24
C HIS A 40 -5.18 -8.70 13.19
N TYR A 41 -6.12 -7.98 12.59
CA TYR A 41 -5.83 -6.92 11.62
C TYR A 41 -5.12 -5.73 12.28
N GLU A 42 -5.55 -5.33 13.46
CA GLU A 42 -4.90 -4.28 14.25
C GLU A 42 -3.44 -4.66 14.58
N PHE A 43 -3.21 -5.87 15.06
CA PHE A 43 -1.85 -6.37 15.31
C PHE A 43 -0.98 -6.37 14.04
N GLY A 44 -1.49 -6.90 12.93
CA GLY A 44 -0.78 -6.93 11.66
C GLY A 44 -0.49 -5.53 11.10
N ALA A 45 -1.43 -4.60 11.24
CA ALA A 45 -1.27 -3.23 10.81
C ALA A 45 -0.24 -2.48 11.66
N ALA A 46 -0.27 -2.62 12.98
CA ALA A 46 0.71 -2.04 13.89
C ALA A 46 2.12 -2.56 13.57
N LEU A 47 2.27 -3.88 13.43
CA LEU A 47 3.55 -4.50 13.11
C LEU A 47 4.11 -4.01 11.77
N ALA A 48 3.26 -3.91 10.74
CA ALA A 48 3.66 -3.37 9.43
C ALA A 48 4.07 -1.89 9.52
N SER A 49 3.37 -1.11 10.34
CA SER A 49 3.69 0.29 10.59
C SER A 49 5.05 0.45 11.28
N ASP A 50 5.31 -0.32 12.32
CA ASP A 50 6.59 -0.30 13.04
C ASP A 50 7.77 -0.66 12.12
N CYS A 51 7.60 -1.66 11.26
CA CYS A 51 8.62 -2.03 10.29
C CYS A 51 8.89 -0.93 9.26
N ILE A 52 7.83 -0.29 8.75
CA ILE A 52 7.98 0.84 7.82
C ILE A 52 8.69 2.02 8.50
N LEU A 53 8.33 2.37 9.72
CA LEU A 53 8.99 3.43 10.47
C LEU A 53 10.48 3.12 10.68
N LYS A 54 10.80 1.88 11.09
CA LYS A 54 12.18 1.45 11.25
C LYS A 54 12.99 1.57 9.96
N ALA A 55 12.44 1.13 8.83
CA ALA A 55 13.10 1.24 7.52
C ALA A 55 13.26 2.70 7.08
N MET A 56 12.28 3.57 7.40
CA MET A 56 12.38 5.01 7.11
C MET A 56 13.44 5.70 7.98
N ASP A 57 13.54 5.35 9.27
CA ASP A 57 14.57 5.88 10.18
C ASP A 57 15.97 5.43 9.79
N HIS A 58 16.10 4.22 9.21
CA HIS A 58 17.38 3.69 8.72
C HIS A 58 17.76 4.23 7.34
N LEU A 59 16.80 4.74 6.57
CA LEU A 59 17.03 5.23 5.21
C LEU A 59 18.00 6.43 5.20
N ASP A 60 19.18 6.23 4.62
CA ASP A 60 20.15 7.28 4.33
C ASP A 60 20.89 6.98 3.01
N ILE A 61 21.61 7.95 2.52
CA ILE A 61 22.48 7.80 1.35
C ILE A 61 23.60 6.78 1.65
N GLY A 62 23.77 5.80 0.77
CA GLY A 62 24.75 4.72 0.91
C GLY A 62 24.20 3.46 1.60
N VAL A 63 23.04 3.51 2.23
CA VAL A 63 22.38 2.31 2.77
C VAL A 63 21.93 1.42 1.61
N LYS A 64 22.04 0.10 1.77
CA LYS A 64 21.64 -0.86 0.74
C LYS A 64 20.15 -1.19 0.83
N GLU A 65 19.52 -1.43 -0.32
CA GLU A 65 18.13 -1.87 -0.37
C GLU A 65 17.89 -3.17 0.44
N THR A 66 18.87 -4.06 0.49
CA THR A 66 18.81 -5.30 1.31
C THR A 66 18.79 -5.03 2.81
N GLU A 67 19.44 -3.98 3.28
CA GLU A 67 19.42 -3.56 4.69
C GLU A 67 18.05 -2.99 5.04
N LEU A 68 17.48 -2.12 4.20
CA LEU A 68 16.10 -1.64 4.35
C LEU A 68 15.08 -2.78 4.27
N GLY A 69 15.30 -3.74 3.38
CA GLY A 69 14.48 -4.95 3.26
C GLY A 69 14.51 -5.83 4.52
N ALA A 70 15.64 -5.88 5.22
CA ALA A 70 15.77 -6.59 6.49
C ALA A 70 14.97 -5.91 7.60
N ASP A 71 14.87 -4.59 7.62
CA ASP A 71 14.04 -3.84 8.55
C ASP A 71 12.53 -4.08 8.36
N LEU A 72 12.13 -4.48 7.17
CA LEU A 72 10.75 -4.82 6.82
C LEU A 72 10.36 -6.26 7.21
N GLN A 73 11.14 -6.92 8.06
CA GLN A 73 10.84 -8.24 8.60
C GLN A 73 10.64 -8.16 10.12
N ALA A 74 9.59 -8.77 10.65
CA ALA A 74 9.29 -8.72 12.07
C ALA A 74 8.82 -10.06 12.64
N LEU A 75 9.37 -10.40 13.78
CA LEU A 75 8.90 -11.44 14.70
C LEU A 75 8.56 -12.80 14.04
N GLY A 76 9.25 -13.16 12.96
CA GLY A 76 8.97 -14.39 12.23
C GLY A 76 7.62 -14.47 11.54
N GLN A 77 6.90 -13.35 11.42
CA GLN A 77 5.61 -13.29 10.72
C GLN A 77 5.82 -13.48 9.21
N LYS A 78 4.93 -14.26 8.62
CA LYS A 78 4.94 -14.49 7.18
C LYS A 78 4.41 -13.27 6.44
N ASN A 79 5.17 -12.77 5.48
CA ASN A 79 4.72 -11.69 4.60
C ASN A 79 3.54 -12.15 3.73
N SER A 80 2.51 -11.32 3.64
CA SER A 80 1.33 -11.52 2.77
C SER A 80 1.55 -10.96 1.37
N VAL A 81 2.50 -10.04 1.22
CA VAL A 81 2.98 -9.49 -0.05
C VAL A 81 4.49 -9.58 -0.10
N VAL A 82 5.07 -9.47 -1.28
CA VAL A 82 6.51 -9.39 -1.43
C VAL A 82 7.03 -8.14 -0.72
N THR A 83 8.14 -8.28 0.01
CA THR A 83 8.83 -7.13 0.60
C THR A 83 9.37 -6.23 -0.52
N ILE A 84 9.05 -4.96 -0.45
CA ILE A 84 9.52 -3.95 -1.40
C ILE A 84 10.47 -3.01 -0.67
N ALA A 85 11.69 -2.92 -1.17
CA ALA A 85 12.65 -1.89 -0.83
C ALA A 85 13.46 -1.60 -2.08
N ALA A 86 13.09 -0.58 -2.82
CA ALA A 86 13.67 -0.28 -4.12
C ALA A 86 14.00 1.20 -4.25
N ALA A 87 15.14 1.50 -4.85
CA ALA A 87 15.66 2.84 -5.06
C ALA A 87 15.96 3.12 -6.53
N GLY A 88 15.72 4.35 -6.98
CA GLY A 88 16.10 4.86 -8.28
C GLY A 88 15.30 4.26 -9.44
N LYS A 89 15.91 4.20 -10.62
CA LYS A 89 15.25 3.80 -11.89
C LYS A 89 14.60 2.41 -11.89
N ARG A 90 14.94 1.55 -10.96
CA ARG A 90 14.29 0.24 -10.80
C ARG A 90 12.85 0.38 -10.32
N PHE A 91 12.59 1.36 -9.48
CA PHE A 91 11.24 1.70 -9.02
C PHE A 91 10.32 2.02 -10.21
N GLU A 92 10.78 2.82 -11.16
CA GLU A 92 10.03 3.18 -12.37
C GLU A 92 9.70 1.96 -13.26
N LYS A 93 10.53 0.92 -13.20
CA LYS A 93 10.36 -0.32 -13.96
C LYS A 93 9.63 -1.43 -13.20
N ALA A 94 8.99 -1.10 -12.07
CA ALA A 94 8.30 -2.04 -11.20
C ALA A 94 9.17 -3.24 -10.72
N ASN A 95 10.49 -3.10 -10.72
CA ASN A 95 11.40 -4.08 -10.14
C ASN A 95 11.69 -3.67 -8.68
N LEU A 96 10.97 -4.25 -7.75
CA LEU A 96 10.79 -3.72 -6.41
C LEU A 96 11.45 -4.56 -5.31
N TYR A 97 11.98 -5.74 -5.63
CA TYR A 97 12.70 -6.56 -4.66
C TYR A 97 13.98 -5.88 -4.17
N PRO A 98 14.30 -5.98 -2.87
CA PRO A 98 15.56 -5.49 -2.33
C PRO A 98 16.76 -6.13 -3.03
N MET A 99 17.70 -5.33 -3.47
CA MET A 99 18.96 -5.78 -4.09
C MET A 99 20.17 -5.20 -3.34
N ASP A 100 21.34 -5.75 -3.62
CA ASP A 100 22.62 -5.24 -3.11
C ASP A 100 23.02 -3.95 -3.88
N LYS A 101 22.19 -2.92 -3.73
CA LYS A 101 22.32 -1.62 -4.35
C LYS A 101 22.22 -0.54 -3.30
N GLU A 102 23.14 0.41 -3.32
CA GLU A 102 23.12 1.59 -2.45
C GLU A 102 22.13 2.63 -2.91
N VAL A 103 21.47 3.26 -1.95
CA VAL A 103 20.63 4.44 -2.15
C VAL A 103 21.49 5.63 -2.49
N LYS A 104 21.12 6.38 -3.52
CA LYS A 104 21.82 7.59 -3.98
C LYS A 104 20.99 8.85 -3.75
N PRO A 105 21.63 10.03 -3.65
CA PRO A 105 20.90 11.29 -3.56
C PRO A 105 19.93 11.46 -4.73
N GLY A 106 18.69 11.82 -4.43
CA GLY A 106 17.65 12.04 -5.44
C GLY A 106 16.97 10.76 -5.94
N ASP A 107 17.36 9.57 -5.48
CA ASP A 107 16.68 8.34 -5.86
C ASP A 107 15.22 8.36 -5.38
N PRO A 108 14.25 8.06 -6.23
CA PRO A 108 12.91 7.71 -5.78
C PRO A 108 12.99 6.40 -4.98
N ILE A 109 12.24 6.34 -3.87
CA ILE A 109 12.22 5.20 -2.94
C ILE A 109 10.82 4.64 -2.84
N SER A 110 10.72 3.32 -2.78
CA SER A 110 9.51 2.60 -2.40
C SER A 110 9.81 1.58 -1.32
N LEU A 111 9.08 1.64 -0.21
CA LEU A 111 9.12 0.70 0.89
C LEU A 111 7.72 0.13 1.09
N THR A 112 7.57 -1.19 1.08
CA THR A 112 6.29 -1.85 1.34
C THR A 112 6.51 -3.15 2.11
N VAL A 113 5.70 -3.34 3.13
CA VAL A 113 5.61 -4.59 3.87
C VAL A 113 4.15 -4.92 4.13
N GLY A 114 3.80 -6.17 3.99
CA GLY A 114 2.49 -6.67 4.37
C GLY A 114 2.63 -7.94 5.19
N TYR A 115 1.95 -7.96 6.32
CA TYR A 115 1.71 -9.16 7.10
C TYR A 115 0.27 -9.58 6.95
N ARG A 116 -0.05 -10.77 7.38
CA ARG A 116 -1.45 -11.21 7.37
C ARG A 116 -2.27 -10.30 8.29
N GLY A 117 -3.12 -9.48 7.67
CA GLY A 117 -3.96 -8.51 8.37
C GLY A 117 -3.48 -7.05 8.30
N GLY A 118 -2.24 -6.79 7.86
CA GLY A 118 -1.71 -5.43 7.76
C GLY A 118 -0.84 -5.21 6.53
N LEU A 119 -0.98 -4.05 5.90
CA LEU A 119 -0.18 -3.60 4.77
C LEU A 119 0.20 -2.15 4.98
N SER A 120 1.50 -1.85 4.91
CA SER A 120 2.02 -0.48 4.93
C SER A 120 2.95 -0.24 3.75
N SER A 121 2.79 0.90 3.11
CA SER A 121 3.62 1.33 1.98
C SER A 121 3.96 2.81 2.09
N ARG A 122 5.18 3.17 1.73
CA ARG A 122 5.64 4.55 1.65
C ARG A 122 6.49 4.74 0.41
N CYS A 123 6.30 5.90 -0.25
CA CYS A 123 7.10 6.32 -1.38
C CYS A 123 7.60 7.74 -1.15
N GLY A 124 8.73 8.07 -1.75
CA GLY A 124 9.31 9.40 -1.65
C GLY A 124 10.63 9.48 -2.39
N TYR A 125 11.47 10.42 -2.00
CA TYR A 125 12.82 10.60 -2.53
C TYR A 125 13.86 10.53 -1.41
N ALA A 126 15.02 9.94 -1.69
CA ALA A 126 16.17 9.95 -0.79
C ALA A 126 16.92 11.27 -0.92
N VAL A 127 16.49 12.27 -0.18
CA VAL A 127 17.08 13.62 -0.17
C VAL A 127 17.16 14.14 1.27
N ARG A 128 18.20 14.92 1.57
CA ARG A 128 18.35 15.61 2.86
C ARG A 128 17.71 17.00 2.86
N SER A 129 17.45 17.52 1.66
CA SER A 129 16.83 18.83 1.49
C SER A 129 16.06 18.91 0.17
N ALA A 130 15.13 19.85 0.07
CA ALA A 130 14.35 20.07 -1.16
C ALA A 130 15.23 20.44 -2.37
N GLN A 131 16.43 20.98 -2.12
CA GLN A 131 17.40 21.36 -3.17
C GLN A 131 18.03 20.14 -3.84
N GLU A 132 18.02 18.98 -3.21
CA GLU A 132 18.55 17.73 -3.75
C GLU A 132 17.51 16.94 -4.58
N LEU A 133 16.25 17.38 -4.58
CA LEU A 133 15.23 16.80 -5.44
C LEU A 133 15.63 16.95 -6.92
N PRO A 134 15.31 15.94 -7.76
CA PRO A 134 15.42 16.07 -9.21
C PRO A 134 14.71 17.33 -9.73
N GLU A 135 15.22 17.94 -10.79
CA GLU A 135 14.69 19.20 -11.31
C GLU A 135 13.19 19.09 -11.66
N GLU A 136 12.81 17.98 -12.26
CA GLU A 136 11.41 17.67 -12.62
C GLU A 136 10.47 17.44 -11.41
N SER A 137 11.04 17.25 -10.22
CA SER A 137 10.31 17.01 -8.96
C SER A 137 10.59 18.08 -7.89
N ARG A 138 11.10 19.24 -8.30
CA ARG A 138 11.51 20.30 -7.39
C ARG A 138 10.39 20.83 -6.49
N ASP A 139 9.17 20.77 -6.96
CA ASP A 139 7.96 21.20 -6.26
C ASP A 139 7.23 20.04 -5.54
N TYR A 140 7.85 18.85 -5.43
CA TYR A 140 7.26 17.64 -4.86
C TYR A 140 6.63 17.84 -3.48
N LEU A 141 7.30 18.58 -2.58
CA LEU A 141 6.77 18.86 -1.25
C LEU A 141 5.46 19.65 -1.32
N GLU A 142 5.42 20.69 -2.16
CA GLU A 142 4.26 21.59 -2.25
C GLU A 142 3.12 20.96 -3.06
N GLN A 143 3.43 20.28 -4.14
CA GLN A 143 2.43 19.78 -5.09
C GLN A 143 1.96 18.35 -4.80
N VAL A 144 2.71 17.57 -4.04
CA VAL A 144 2.36 16.17 -3.75
C VAL A 144 2.27 15.93 -2.25
N VAL A 145 3.35 16.12 -1.50
CA VAL A 145 3.40 15.70 -0.08
C VAL A 145 2.36 16.44 0.75
N LYS A 146 2.30 17.77 0.68
CA LYS A 146 1.35 18.58 1.46
C LYS A 146 -0.12 18.26 1.14
N PRO A 147 -0.54 18.20 -0.15
CA PRO A 147 -1.91 17.83 -0.49
C PRO A 147 -2.29 16.41 -0.03
N TYR A 148 -1.42 15.42 -0.20
CA TYR A 148 -1.68 14.07 0.29
C TYR A 148 -1.75 14.01 1.81
N TYR A 149 -0.86 14.70 2.51
CA TYR A 149 -0.91 14.79 3.97
C TYR A 149 -2.21 15.45 4.45
N HIS A 150 -2.63 16.54 3.80
CA HIS A 150 -3.91 17.19 4.11
C HIS A 150 -5.08 16.23 3.91
N ALA A 151 -5.14 15.52 2.79
CA ALA A 151 -6.19 14.53 2.53
C ALA A 151 -6.20 13.40 3.58
N MET A 152 -5.03 12.95 4.02
CA MET A 152 -4.92 11.95 5.09
C MET A 152 -5.45 12.49 6.43
N VAL A 153 -5.17 13.73 6.78
CA VAL A 153 -5.70 14.37 7.99
C VAL A 153 -7.22 14.47 7.92
N VAL A 154 -7.76 14.96 6.80
CA VAL A 154 -9.22 15.02 6.58
C VAL A 154 -9.86 13.63 6.69
N TRP A 155 -9.23 12.62 6.09
CA TRP A 155 -9.72 11.23 6.17
C TRP A 155 -9.79 10.74 7.62
N LEU A 156 -8.74 10.98 8.42
CA LEU A 156 -8.67 10.57 9.82
C LEU A 156 -9.67 11.33 10.72
N GLU A 157 -9.93 12.60 10.43
CA GLU A 157 -10.86 13.43 11.20
C GLU A 157 -12.33 13.11 10.90
N GLU A 158 -12.64 12.71 9.67
CA GLU A 158 -14.02 12.55 9.22
C GLU A 158 -14.51 11.10 9.21
N ILE A 159 -13.61 10.11 9.13
CA ILE A 159 -14.02 8.70 9.10
C ILE A 159 -14.71 8.29 10.41
N ARG A 160 -15.90 7.69 10.30
CA ARG A 160 -16.68 7.24 11.45
C ARG A 160 -17.55 6.05 11.10
N CYS A 161 -17.94 5.29 12.13
CA CYS A 161 -18.91 4.19 11.97
C CYS A 161 -20.23 4.72 11.38
N GLY A 162 -20.71 4.03 10.36
CA GLY A 162 -21.92 4.38 9.61
C GLY A 162 -21.66 5.19 8.34
N MET A 163 -20.46 5.74 8.14
CA MET A 163 -20.09 6.35 6.86
C MET A 163 -19.94 5.27 5.79
N SER A 164 -20.49 5.51 4.62
CA SER A 164 -20.29 4.64 3.45
C SER A 164 -18.95 4.93 2.78
N GLY A 165 -18.42 3.93 2.04
CA GLY A 165 -17.22 4.14 1.23
C GLY A 165 -17.40 5.23 0.15
N GLY A 166 -18.64 5.41 -0.36
CA GLY A 166 -18.97 6.48 -1.31
C GLY A 166 -18.84 7.87 -0.69
N GLU A 167 -19.38 8.07 0.51
CA GLU A 167 -19.25 9.35 1.22
C GLU A 167 -17.79 9.69 1.51
N LEU A 168 -16.98 8.71 1.90
CA LEU A 168 -15.55 8.91 2.12
C LEU A 168 -14.82 9.22 0.81
N TYR A 169 -15.17 8.55 -0.29
CA TYR A 169 -14.63 8.83 -1.61
C TYR A 169 -14.90 10.28 -2.04
N ASP A 170 -16.14 10.73 -1.94
CA ASP A 170 -16.55 12.07 -2.33
C ASP A 170 -15.85 13.14 -1.48
N LEU A 171 -15.66 12.86 -0.19
CA LEU A 171 -14.91 13.73 0.72
C LEU A 171 -13.45 13.91 0.28
N ILE A 172 -12.78 12.80 -0.05
CA ILE A 172 -11.37 12.86 -0.49
C ILE A 172 -11.24 13.49 -1.87
N GLU A 173 -12.21 13.25 -2.79
CA GLU A 173 -12.23 13.90 -4.10
C GLU A 173 -12.29 15.43 -4.01
N GLN A 174 -12.97 15.98 -3.02
CA GLN A 174 -13.04 17.43 -2.79
C GLN A 174 -11.70 18.05 -2.37
N VAL A 175 -10.89 17.35 -1.58
CA VAL A 175 -9.63 17.87 -1.04
C VAL A 175 -8.40 17.41 -1.85
N LEU A 176 -8.53 16.32 -2.59
CA LEU A 176 -7.46 15.75 -3.43
C LEU A 176 -8.05 15.29 -4.77
N PRO A 177 -8.28 16.21 -5.74
CA PRO A 177 -8.93 15.89 -7.00
C PRO A 177 -8.24 14.75 -7.77
N LYS A 178 -8.95 13.67 -8.05
CA LYS A 178 -8.43 12.46 -8.70
C LYS A 178 -7.89 12.70 -10.10
N GLU A 179 -8.47 13.62 -10.83
CA GLU A 179 -8.00 14.00 -12.16
C GLU A 179 -6.52 14.45 -12.13
N LYS A 180 -6.15 15.21 -11.09
CA LYS A 180 -4.77 15.66 -10.88
C LYS A 180 -3.89 14.60 -10.23
N TYR A 181 -4.36 13.98 -9.16
CA TYR A 181 -3.53 13.14 -8.27
C TYR A 181 -3.61 11.65 -8.54
N ARG A 182 -4.60 11.19 -9.33
CA ARG A 182 -4.79 9.79 -9.77
C ARG A 182 -4.80 8.76 -8.63
N TRP A 183 -5.25 9.16 -7.46
CA TRP A 183 -5.37 8.29 -6.29
C TRP A 183 -6.49 7.26 -6.45
N SER A 184 -6.46 6.21 -5.63
CA SER A 184 -7.58 5.28 -5.43
C SER A 184 -7.72 4.96 -3.95
N LEU A 185 -8.97 4.81 -3.48
CA LEU A 185 -9.26 4.19 -2.19
C LEU A 185 -9.43 2.68 -2.40
N CYS A 186 -8.83 1.90 -1.51
CA CYS A 186 -8.94 0.44 -1.51
C CYS A 186 -10.00 -0.03 -0.50
#